data_95b1da1382ed8b266839a11ea7450eca
#
_entry.id   95b1da1382ed8b266839a11ea7450eca
#
_cell.length_a   1.000
_cell.length_b   1.000
_cell.length_c   1.000
_cell.angle_alpha   90.00
_cell.angle_beta   90.00
_cell.angle_gamma   90.00
#
_symmetry.space_group_name_H-M   'P 1'
#
loop_
_entity.id
_entity.type
_entity.pdbx_description
1 polymer ?
#
loop_
_entity_poly.entity_id
_entity_poly.type
_entity_poly.pdbx_seq_one_letter_code
_entity_poly.pdbx_strand_id
1 'polypeptide(L)'
;MKTRIEADSIGSLEVPSDAYYGVQSLRAKRNFPITGTSIHPVMIQNLAKIKKAAAISNREAQRLPEEKAAAIIYACDEIIAGKLKDQFIVDGIQGGAGTSANMNANEVIANRAIEILGGTKGDYTIVHPNDHVNMAQSTNDVIPSAGKLTVLDLLPDLLHALESLHAALLDKSQEFDHILKMGRTQLEDAVPMRLGQSFHAYATMIERDIRRIECARKELFTLNLGGTAIGTTINASDYYLHHIVPTLAAVTGYPLMQADDLFDATENLDGFVTISNTLKTCAVNLSKMCNDLRLLSSGPRTGFGEINLPPMQNGSSIMPGKINPVIPEVVTQVAFHVIGNDTTITMAAEAGQMELNAFEPVVFYSLFSSITSMTGAVNTLVKNCILGITANEKRCEDLVSKSVGITTALCPYIGYQKAASIAKKSLKTGESVTSLVLKDELLTQKQLDDILNPYALTGPELPAEDDLAG
;
A
#
# COMPACT_ATOMS: atom_id res chain seq x y z
N MET A 1 -21.98 16.53 -32.48
CA MET A 1 -22.07 15.06 -32.25
C MET A 1 -23.52 14.63 -32.34
N LYS A 2 -23.80 13.42 -32.84
CA LYS A 2 -25.17 12.89 -32.77
C LYS A 2 -25.47 12.50 -31.33
N THR A 3 -26.70 12.76 -30.88
CA THR A 3 -27.17 12.42 -29.53
C THR A 3 -28.39 11.50 -29.61
N ARG A 4 -28.64 10.77 -28.53
CA ARG A 4 -29.87 10.04 -28.25
C ARG A 4 -30.49 10.58 -26.96
N ILE A 5 -31.80 10.55 -26.84
CA ILE A 5 -32.50 10.99 -25.64
C ILE A 5 -32.68 9.76 -24.73
N GLU A 6 -32.18 9.85 -23.50
CA GLU A 6 -32.47 8.89 -22.44
C GLU A 6 -33.14 9.59 -21.27
N ALA A 7 -33.98 8.86 -20.54
CA ALA A 7 -34.73 9.35 -19.39
C ALA A 7 -34.52 8.47 -18.16
N ASP A 8 -34.47 9.11 -16.99
CA ASP A 8 -34.60 8.50 -15.67
C ASP A 8 -35.77 9.12 -14.90
N SER A 9 -35.94 8.78 -13.63
CA SER A 9 -37.01 9.30 -12.78
C SER A 9 -36.97 10.84 -12.55
N ILE A 10 -35.83 11.48 -12.84
CA ILE A 10 -35.63 12.92 -12.66
C ILE A 10 -35.92 13.68 -13.96
N GLY A 11 -35.79 13.04 -15.12
CA GLY A 11 -36.04 13.66 -16.41
C GLY A 11 -35.12 13.17 -17.52
N SER A 12 -35.22 13.78 -18.69
CA SER A 12 -34.49 13.38 -19.88
C SER A 12 -33.20 14.17 -20.09
N LEU A 13 -32.17 13.51 -20.62
CA LEU A 13 -30.92 14.15 -21.07
C LEU A 13 -30.54 13.64 -22.46
N GLU A 14 -29.82 14.50 -23.19
CA GLU A 14 -29.13 14.11 -24.42
C GLU A 14 -27.81 13.42 -24.09
N VAL A 15 -27.68 12.16 -24.48
CA VAL A 15 -26.46 11.34 -24.33
C VAL A 15 -25.82 11.19 -25.73
N PRO A 16 -24.49 11.26 -25.88
CA PRO A 16 -23.84 11.00 -27.16
C PRO A 16 -24.24 9.61 -27.71
N SER A 17 -24.59 9.54 -29.01
CA SER A 17 -25.13 8.30 -29.59
C SER A 17 -24.13 7.15 -29.61
N ASP A 18 -22.83 7.44 -29.58
CA ASP A 18 -21.74 6.47 -29.56
C ASP A 18 -21.33 6.00 -28.15
N ALA A 19 -21.75 6.75 -27.09
CA ALA A 19 -21.44 6.43 -25.71
C ALA A 19 -22.11 5.12 -25.25
N TYR A 20 -21.41 4.35 -24.41
CA TYR A 20 -21.97 3.19 -23.70
C TYR A 20 -22.53 3.56 -22.33
N TYR A 21 -22.09 4.65 -21.72
CA TYR A 21 -22.76 5.21 -20.54
C TYR A 21 -24.11 5.81 -20.90
N GLY A 22 -24.99 5.92 -19.95
CA GLY A 22 -26.35 6.45 -20.13
C GLY A 22 -26.61 7.74 -19.34
N VAL A 23 -27.90 8.01 -19.16
CA VAL A 23 -28.42 9.24 -18.54
C VAL A 23 -27.96 9.43 -17.09
N GLN A 24 -27.91 8.35 -16.28
CA GLN A 24 -27.55 8.44 -14.87
C GLN A 24 -26.05 8.75 -14.70
N SER A 25 -25.18 8.09 -15.47
CA SER A 25 -23.74 8.41 -15.48
C SER A 25 -23.48 9.85 -15.93
N LEU A 26 -24.16 10.31 -16.98
CA LEU A 26 -23.99 11.67 -17.48
C LEU A 26 -24.45 12.71 -16.44
N ARG A 27 -25.55 12.44 -15.74
CA ARG A 27 -26.04 13.28 -14.64
C ARG A 27 -25.05 13.33 -13.50
N ALA A 28 -24.52 12.17 -13.08
CA ALA A 28 -23.51 12.07 -12.04
C ALA A 28 -22.23 12.86 -12.38
N LYS A 29 -21.73 12.73 -13.61
CA LYS A 29 -20.59 13.51 -14.09
C LYS A 29 -20.81 15.02 -14.00
N ARG A 30 -22.02 15.48 -14.27
CA ARG A 30 -22.38 16.90 -14.14
C ARG A 30 -22.49 17.36 -12.69
N ASN A 31 -22.99 16.48 -11.81
CA ASN A 31 -23.19 16.80 -10.40
C ASN A 31 -21.89 16.77 -9.58
N PHE A 32 -20.94 15.92 -9.94
CA PHE A 32 -19.72 15.64 -9.14
C PHE A 32 -18.43 15.90 -9.93
N PRO A 33 -18.13 17.15 -10.36
CA PRO A 33 -16.83 17.50 -10.92
C PRO A 33 -15.84 17.80 -9.79
N ILE A 34 -15.42 16.79 -9.02
CA ILE A 34 -14.70 16.98 -7.75
C ILE A 34 -13.19 16.84 -7.94
N THR A 35 -12.72 15.67 -8.35
CA THR A 35 -11.28 15.38 -8.49
C THR A 35 -10.78 15.48 -9.93
N GLY A 36 -11.68 15.37 -10.89
CA GLY A 36 -11.34 15.27 -12.32
C GLY A 36 -10.79 13.90 -12.72
N THR A 37 -10.74 12.94 -11.80
CA THR A 37 -10.31 11.56 -12.06
C THR A 37 -11.49 10.61 -11.92
N SER A 38 -11.60 9.65 -12.84
CA SER A 38 -12.62 8.60 -12.76
C SER A 38 -12.28 7.58 -11.68
N ILE A 39 -13.24 6.68 -11.39
CA ILE A 39 -13.01 5.53 -10.49
C ILE A 39 -11.81 4.69 -10.95
N HIS A 40 -11.16 4.04 -10.00
CA HIS A 40 -9.93 3.29 -10.26
C HIS A 40 -10.16 2.15 -11.29
N PRO A 41 -9.25 1.94 -12.28
CA PRO A 41 -9.45 0.94 -13.33
C PRO A 41 -9.67 -0.48 -12.80
N VAL A 42 -8.98 -0.89 -11.74
CA VAL A 42 -9.17 -2.20 -11.11
C VAL A 42 -10.55 -2.32 -10.48
N MET A 43 -11.11 -1.24 -9.92
CA MET A 43 -12.47 -1.24 -9.40
C MET A 43 -13.51 -1.41 -10.52
N ILE A 44 -13.29 -0.82 -11.69
CA ILE A 44 -14.13 -1.02 -12.88
C ILE A 44 -14.16 -2.52 -13.24
N GLN A 45 -13.01 -3.17 -13.28
CA GLN A 45 -12.91 -4.60 -13.56
C GLN A 45 -13.64 -5.45 -12.50
N ASN A 46 -13.54 -5.09 -11.23
CA ASN A 46 -14.20 -5.81 -10.14
C ASN A 46 -15.72 -5.59 -10.12
N LEU A 47 -16.20 -4.41 -10.47
CA LEU A 47 -17.63 -4.21 -10.74
C LEU A 47 -18.10 -5.16 -11.85
N ALA A 48 -17.37 -5.27 -12.96
CA ALA A 48 -17.70 -6.18 -14.04
C ALA A 48 -17.65 -7.66 -13.62
N LYS A 49 -16.68 -8.08 -12.77
CA LYS A 49 -16.64 -9.45 -12.19
C LYS A 49 -17.88 -9.75 -11.38
N ILE A 50 -18.34 -8.81 -10.54
CA ILE A 50 -19.56 -8.97 -9.74
C ILE A 50 -20.78 -9.06 -10.66
N LYS A 51 -20.93 -8.18 -11.66
CA LYS A 51 -22.04 -8.21 -12.62
C LYS A 51 -22.06 -9.51 -13.44
N LYS A 52 -20.89 -10.04 -13.82
CA LYS A 52 -20.75 -11.35 -14.46
C LYS A 52 -21.25 -12.47 -13.55
N ALA A 53 -20.81 -12.51 -12.30
CA ALA A 53 -21.24 -13.51 -11.31
C ALA A 53 -22.77 -13.42 -11.06
N ALA A 54 -23.32 -12.21 -10.96
CA ALA A 54 -24.74 -11.97 -10.79
C ALA A 54 -25.56 -12.45 -12.01
N ALA A 55 -25.09 -12.20 -13.24
CA ALA A 55 -25.74 -12.67 -14.46
C ALA A 55 -25.76 -14.22 -14.55
N ILE A 56 -24.63 -14.87 -14.19
CA ILE A 56 -24.56 -16.34 -14.10
C ILE A 56 -25.56 -16.87 -13.08
N SER A 57 -25.56 -16.36 -11.85
CA SER A 57 -26.43 -16.82 -10.76
C SER A 57 -27.91 -16.58 -11.07
N ASN A 58 -28.27 -15.44 -11.67
CA ASN A 58 -29.65 -15.15 -12.04
C ASN A 58 -30.13 -15.98 -13.25
N ARG A 59 -29.25 -16.33 -14.18
CA ARG A 59 -29.54 -17.27 -15.26
C ARG A 59 -29.83 -18.67 -14.71
N GLU A 60 -28.97 -19.15 -13.83
CA GLU A 60 -29.14 -20.48 -13.21
C GLU A 60 -30.38 -20.54 -12.31
N ALA A 61 -30.74 -19.42 -11.65
CA ALA A 61 -32.00 -19.25 -10.94
C ALA A 61 -33.23 -19.15 -11.86
N GLN A 62 -33.05 -19.20 -13.17
CA GLN A 62 -34.12 -19.04 -14.20
C GLN A 62 -34.86 -17.68 -14.10
N ARG A 63 -34.19 -16.64 -13.59
CA ARG A 63 -34.72 -15.28 -13.47
C ARG A 63 -34.27 -14.38 -14.61
N LEU A 64 -33.10 -14.63 -15.18
CA LEU A 64 -32.55 -13.90 -16.33
C LEU A 64 -32.53 -14.81 -17.55
N PRO A 65 -33.16 -14.43 -18.69
CA PRO A 65 -33.15 -15.22 -19.91
C PRO A 65 -31.73 -15.51 -20.40
N GLU A 66 -31.49 -16.71 -20.92
CA GLU A 66 -30.17 -17.22 -21.36
C GLU A 66 -29.46 -16.25 -22.32
N GLU A 67 -30.19 -15.75 -23.33
CA GLU A 67 -29.66 -14.86 -24.37
C GLU A 67 -29.16 -13.53 -23.77
N LYS A 68 -29.95 -12.92 -22.86
CA LYS A 68 -29.56 -11.69 -22.15
C LYS A 68 -28.39 -11.92 -21.20
N ALA A 69 -28.41 -13.03 -20.46
CA ALA A 69 -27.30 -13.38 -19.56
C ALA A 69 -25.99 -13.57 -20.32
N ALA A 70 -26.02 -14.29 -21.43
CA ALA A 70 -24.83 -14.50 -22.27
C ALA A 70 -24.25 -13.17 -22.82
N ALA A 71 -25.12 -12.26 -23.27
CA ALA A 71 -24.68 -10.93 -23.74
C ALA A 71 -24.09 -10.06 -22.61
N ILE A 72 -24.69 -10.08 -21.41
CA ILE A 72 -24.18 -9.38 -20.21
C ILE A 72 -22.82 -9.95 -19.81
N ILE A 73 -22.68 -11.29 -19.74
CA ILE A 73 -21.43 -11.97 -19.39
C ILE A 73 -20.33 -11.59 -20.38
N TYR A 74 -20.61 -11.59 -21.69
CA TYR A 74 -19.65 -11.22 -22.71
C TYR A 74 -19.22 -9.74 -22.58
N ALA A 75 -20.17 -8.83 -22.33
CA ALA A 75 -19.86 -7.41 -22.09
C ALA A 75 -18.97 -7.22 -20.84
N CYS A 76 -19.24 -7.98 -19.78
CA CYS A 76 -18.40 -7.98 -18.58
C CYS A 76 -16.97 -8.48 -18.89
N ASP A 77 -16.82 -9.53 -19.68
CA ASP A 77 -15.50 -10.07 -20.08
C ASP A 77 -14.67 -9.04 -20.86
N GLU A 78 -15.30 -8.26 -21.73
CA GLU A 78 -14.63 -7.17 -22.43
C GLU A 78 -14.12 -6.07 -21.45
N ILE A 79 -14.90 -5.72 -20.45
CA ILE A 79 -14.51 -4.72 -19.42
C ILE A 79 -13.39 -5.27 -18.55
N ILE A 80 -13.47 -6.54 -18.13
CA ILE A 80 -12.42 -7.22 -17.34
C ILE A 80 -11.10 -7.25 -18.14
N ALA A 81 -11.18 -7.42 -19.45
CA ALA A 81 -10.02 -7.36 -20.36
C ALA A 81 -9.52 -5.91 -20.62
N GLY A 82 -10.07 -4.91 -19.95
CA GLY A 82 -9.64 -3.51 -20.04
C GLY A 82 -10.23 -2.71 -21.20
N LYS A 83 -11.23 -3.26 -21.93
CA LYS A 83 -11.98 -2.51 -22.95
C LYS A 83 -12.99 -1.56 -22.29
N LEU A 84 -13.46 -0.58 -23.06
CA LEU A 84 -14.51 0.37 -22.67
C LEU A 84 -14.16 1.24 -21.42
N LYS A 85 -12.90 1.29 -20.98
CA LYS A 85 -12.48 2.05 -19.79
C LYS A 85 -12.86 3.52 -19.86
N ASP A 86 -12.84 4.14 -21.05
CA ASP A 86 -13.17 5.54 -21.27
C ASP A 86 -14.67 5.85 -21.14
N GLN A 87 -15.52 4.80 -20.99
CA GLN A 87 -16.95 4.91 -20.76
C GLN A 87 -17.33 5.02 -19.29
N PHE A 88 -16.37 4.84 -18.38
CA PHE A 88 -16.53 5.05 -16.95
C PHE A 88 -16.15 6.48 -16.61
N ILE A 89 -17.17 7.37 -16.64
CA ILE A 89 -16.99 8.82 -16.65
C ILE A 89 -17.25 9.50 -15.31
N VAL A 90 -17.70 8.76 -14.31
CA VAL A 90 -18.03 9.32 -12.99
C VAL A 90 -16.77 9.56 -12.16
N ASP A 91 -16.77 10.63 -11.36
CA ASP A 91 -15.63 10.98 -10.51
C ASP A 91 -15.40 9.95 -9.40
N GLY A 92 -14.16 9.80 -8.97
CA GLY A 92 -13.78 8.90 -7.88
C GLY A 92 -14.40 9.29 -6.53
N ILE A 93 -14.64 10.59 -6.30
CA ILE A 93 -15.34 11.12 -5.13
C ILE A 93 -16.73 11.59 -5.55
N GLN A 94 -17.76 10.92 -5.03
CA GLN A 94 -19.15 11.13 -5.43
C GLN A 94 -20.10 10.93 -4.24
N GLY A 95 -21.20 11.64 -4.20
CA GLY A 95 -22.27 11.41 -3.24
C GLY A 95 -23.13 10.18 -3.61
N GLY A 96 -23.88 9.63 -2.65
CA GLY A 96 -24.81 8.52 -2.87
C GLY A 96 -24.20 7.13 -2.74
N ALA A 97 -23.21 6.95 -1.84
CA ALA A 97 -22.65 5.65 -1.47
C ALA A 97 -22.13 4.82 -2.67
N GLY A 98 -21.64 5.48 -3.73
CA GLY A 98 -21.16 4.78 -4.93
C GLY A 98 -22.24 4.43 -5.96
N THR A 99 -23.48 4.89 -5.80
CA THR A 99 -24.57 4.61 -6.76
C THR A 99 -24.20 5.05 -8.19
N SER A 100 -23.51 6.18 -8.34
CA SER A 100 -23.06 6.65 -9.65
C SER A 100 -22.08 5.68 -10.32
N ALA A 101 -21.14 5.11 -9.58
CA ALA A 101 -20.20 4.10 -10.06
C ALA A 101 -20.93 2.79 -10.44
N ASN A 102 -21.84 2.31 -9.58
CA ASN A 102 -22.64 1.13 -9.86
C ASN A 102 -23.51 1.30 -11.11
N MET A 103 -24.18 2.46 -11.24
CA MET A 103 -25.01 2.74 -12.42
C MET A 103 -24.19 2.93 -13.68
N ASN A 104 -23.00 3.52 -13.58
CA ASN A 104 -22.09 3.62 -14.74
C ASN A 104 -21.72 2.23 -15.27
N ALA A 105 -21.41 1.28 -14.39
CA ALA A 105 -21.17 -0.11 -14.79
C ALA A 105 -22.43 -0.73 -15.40
N ASN A 106 -23.59 -0.56 -14.77
CA ASN A 106 -24.86 -1.10 -15.27
C ASN A 106 -25.21 -0.59 -16.68
N GLU A 107 -25.09 0.73 -16.89
CA GLU A 107 -25.40 1.36 -18.19
C GLU A 107 -24.41 0.93 -19.30
N VAL A 108 -23.10 0.90 -19.01
CA VAL A 108 -22.08 0.47 -19.97
C VAL A 108 -22.28 -0.98 -20.36
N ILE A 109 -22.51 -1.87 -19.40
CA ILE A 109 -22.76 -3.29 -19.63
C ILE A 109 -24.06 -3.49 -20.41
N ALA A 110 -25.14 -2.81 -20.04
CA ALA A 110 -26.43 -2.90 -20.72
C ALA A 110 -26.31 -2.47 -22.18
N ASN A 111 -25.73 -1.31 -22.46
CA ASN A 111 -25.57 -0.81 -23.83
C ASN A 111 -24.67 -1.70 -24.69
N ARG A 112 -23.62 -2.29 -24.08
CA ARG A 112 -22.78 -3.25 -24.82
C ARG A 112 -23.52 -4.56 -25.09
N ALA A 113 -24.29 -5.06 -24.13
CA ALA A 113 -25.12 -6.26 -24.31
C ALA A 113 -26.23 -6.03 -25.37
N ILE A 114 -26.86 -4.86 -25.41
CA ILE A 114 -27.82 -4.48 -26.45
C ILE A 114 -27.18 -4.55 -27.83
N GLU A 115 -25.99 -3.99 -28.00
CA GLU A 115 -25.26 -4.03 -29.28
C GLU A 115 -24.89 -5.46 -29.69
N ILE A 116 -24.47 -6.32 -28.75
CA ILE A 116 -24.17 -7.74 -28.98
C ILE A 116 -25.43 -8.49 -29.51
N LEU A 117 -26.61 -8.11 -28.98
CA LEU A 117 -27.90 -8.67 -29.41
C LEU A 117 -28.46 -8.01 -30.68
N GLY A 118 -27.69 -7.16 -31.39
CA GLY A 118 -28.07 -6.50 -32.62
C GLY A 118 -28.99 -5.29 -32.47
N GLY A 119 -29.18 -4.79 -31.22
CA GLY A 119 -29.97 -3.62 -30.93
C GLY A 119 -29.18 -2.32 -31.01
N THR A 120 -29.88 -1.20 -30.76
CA THR A 120 -29.28 0.14 -30.71
C THR A 120 -29.10 0.60 -29.27
N LYS A 121 -27.93 1.15 -28.94
CA LYS A 121 -27.63 1.70 -27.61
C LYS A 121 -28.74 2.64 -27.12
N GLY A 122 -29.16 2.47 -25.87
CA GLY A 122 -30.29 3.18 -25.26
C GLY A 122 -31.64 2.46 -25.42
N ASP A 123 -31.73 1.36 -26.17
CA ASP A 123 -32.95 0.55 -26.24
C ASP A 123 -33.00 -0.43 -25.03
N TYR A 124 -33.35 0.10 -23.88
CA TYR A 124 -33.43 -0.65 -22.64
C TYR A 124 -34.58 -1.67 -22.56
N THR A 125 -35.39 -1.78 -23.63
CA THR A 125 -36.36 -2.88 -23.76
C THR A 125 -35.65 -4.22 -24.02
N ILE A 126 -34.47 -4.19 -24.64
CA ILE A 126 -33.64 -5.39 -24.93
C ILE A 126 -32.91 -5.81 -23.67
N VAL A 127 -32.04 -4.93 -23.11
CA VAL A 127 -31.32 -5.15 -21.83
C VAL A 127 -31.42 -3.89 -20.97
N HIS A 128 -32.10 -3.99 -19.84
CA HIS A 128 -32.27 -2.86 -18.92
C HIS A 128 -31.16 -2.83 -17.87
N PRO A 129 -30.55 -1.66 -17.56
CA PRO A 129 -29.48 -1.53 -16.57
C PRO A 129 -29.88 -2.02 -15.16
N ASN A 130 -31.08 -1.66 -14.71
CA ASN A 130 -31.58 -2.05 -13.38
C ASN A 130 -32.18 -3.46 -13.37
N ASP A 131 -33.09 -3.76 -14.32
CA ASP A 131 -33.91 -4.98 -14.25
C ASP A 131 -33.13 -6.24 -14.66
N HIS A 132 -32.07 -6.09 -15.48
CA HIS A 132 -31.31 -7.22 -15.98
C HIS A 132 -29.85 -7.20 -15.42
N VAL A 133 -29.09 -6.11 -15.62
CA VAL A 133 -27.68 -6.06 -15.19
C VAL A 133 -27.55 -5.99 -13.68
N ASN A 134 -28.42 -5.21 -13.01
CA ASN A 134 -28.44 -5.03 -11.56
C ASN A 134 -29.44 -5.97 -10.85
N MET A 135 -29.98 -6.98 -11.53
CA MET A 135 -30.98 -7.90 -10.98
C MET A 135 -30.48 -8.53 -9.67
N ALA A 136 -31.32 -8.52 -8.62
CA ALA A 136 -31.05 -9.03 -7.30
C ALA A 136 -29.86 -8.36 -6.57
N GLN A 137 -29.49 -7.14 -6.94
CA GLN A 137 -28.38 -6.40 -6.36
C GLN A 137 -28.83 -5.01 -5.88
N SER A 138 -28.05 -4.45 -4.96
CA SER A 138 -28.08 -3.03 -4.59
C SER A 138 -26.69 -2.44 -4.80
N THR A 139 -26.61 -1.12 -4.91
CA THR A 139 -25.33 -0.40 -4.75
C THR A 139 -24.65 -0.82 -3.43
N ASN A 140 -25.46 -1.00 -2.39
CA ASN A 140 -25.00 -1.18 -1.01
C ASN A 140 -24.30 -2.53 -0.74
N ASP A 141 -24.52 -3.55 -1.56
CA ASP A 141 -23.79 -4.81 -1.50
C ASP A 141 -22.73 -4.95 -2.61
N VAL A 142 -22.94 -4.31 -3.76
CA VAL A 142 -22.01 -4.34 -4.90
C VAL A 142 -20.77 -3.49 -4.65
N ILE A 143 -20.93 -2.25 -4.18
CA ILE A 143 -19.83 -1.28 -4.06
C ILE A 143 -18.80 -1.69 -2.99
N PRO A 144 -19.17 -2.04 -1.75
CA PRO A 144 -18.19 -2.50 -0.77
C PRO A 144 -17.52 -3.82 -1.21
N SER A 145 -18.28 -4.74 -1.84
CA SER A 145 -17.69 -5.96 -2.41
C SER A 145 -16.65 -5.66 -3.50
N ALA A 146 -16.94 -4.72 -4.41
CA ALA A 146 -15.98 -4.27 -5.42
C ALA A 146 -14.77 -3.58 -4.79
N GLY A 147 -14.97 -2.81 -3.73
CA GLY A 147 -13.91 -2.20 -2.93
C GLY A 147 -12.97 -3.22 -2.33
N LYS A 148 -13.50 -4.25 -1.65
CA LYS A 148 -12.73 -5.36 -1.07
C LYS A 148 -11.92 -6.10 -2.13
N LEU A 149 -12.54 -6.49 -3.25
CA LEU A 149 -11.86 -7.14 -4.37
C LEU A 149 -10.74 -6.26 -4.96
N THR A 150 -10.98 -4.96 -5.05
CA THR A 150 -9.97 -4.03 -5.59
C THR A 150 -8.74 -3.94 -4.69
N VAL A 151 -8.94 -3.90 -3.37
CA VAL A 151 -7.82 -3.97 -2.41
C VAL A 151 -7.07 -5.29 -2.56
N LEU A 152 -7.80 -6.42 -2.64
CA LEU A 152 -7.20 -7.75 -2.83
C LEU A 152 -6.38 -7.86 -4.13
N ASP A 153 -6.83 -7.22 -5.21
CA ASP A 153 -6.12 -7.19 -6.50
C ASP A 153 -4.90 -6.24 -6.51
N LEU A 154 -4.88 -5.19 -5.66
CA LEU A 154 -3.77 -4.23 -5.58
C LEU A 154 -2.68 -4.63 -4.57
N LEU A 155 -3.04 -5.35 -3.50
CA LEU A 155 -2.09 -5.72 -2.45
C LEU A 155 -0.94 -6.62 -2.90
N PRO A 156 -1.12 -7.59 -3.83
CA PRO A 156 -0.02 -8.44 -4.27
C PRO A 156 1.19 -7.68 -4.81
N ASP A 157 0.97 -6.62 -5.58
CA ASP A 157 2.06 -5.79 -6.11
C ASP A 157 2.82 -5.05 -4.99
N LEU A 158 2.11 -4.58 -3.97
CA LEU A 158 2.72 -3.95 -2.80
C LEU A 158 3.51 -4.97 -1.98
N LEU A 159 2.95 -6.15 -1.72
CA LEU A 159 3.61 -7.22 -0.97
C LEU A 159 4.89 -7.66 -1.68
N HIS A 160 4.84 -7.89 -2.99
CA HIS A 160 6.02 -8.22 -3.79
C HIS A 160 7.09 -7.12 -3.75
N ALA A 161 6.70 -5.85 -3.79
CA ALA A 161 7.64 -4.74 -3.64
C ALA A 161 8.30 -4.73 -2.25
N LEU A 162 7.53 -5.00 -1.18
CA LEU A 162 8.05 -5.09 0.19
C LEU A 162 8.96 -6.31 0.39
N GLU A 163 8.64 -7.46 -0.20
CA GLU A 163 9.51 -8.65 -0.22
C GLU A 163 10.84 -8.34 -0.92
N SER A 164 10.79 -7.64 -2.06
CA SER A 164 11.99 -7.19 -2.76
C SER A 164 12.83 -6.22 -1.92
N LEU A 165 12.19 -5.33 -1.16
CA LEU A 165 12.85 -4.43 -0.23
C LEU A 165 13.50 -5.21 0.93
N HIS A 166 12.78 -6.18 1.50
CA HIS A 166 13.30 -7.03 2.56
C HIS A 166 14.57 -7.77 2.12
N ALA A 167 14.53 -8.44 0.97
CA ALA A 167 15.69 -9.14 0.41
C ALA A 167 16.89 -8.19 0.19
N ALA A 168 16.66 -7.03 -0.44
CA ALA A 168 17.72 -6.05 -0.68
C ALA A 168 18.35 -5.50 0.62
N LEU A 169 17.57 -5.38 1.69
CA LEU A 169 18.07 -4.95 3.00
C LEU A 169 18.88 -6.06 3.68
N LEU A 170 18.51 -7.33 3.52
CA LEU A 170 19.30 -8.47 4.00
C LEU A 170 20.64 -8.57 3.27
N ASP A 171 20.65 -8.43 1.94
CA ASP A 171 21.89 -8.39 1.16
C ASP A 171 22.82 -7.29 1.66
N LYS A 172 22.32 -6.08 1.88
CA LYS A 172 23.09 -4.96 2.45
C LYS A 172 23.52 -5.20 3.89
N SER A 173 22.72 -5.91 4.66
CA SER A 173 23.10 -6.33 6.02
C SER A 173 24.35 -7.22 5.98
N GLN A 174 24.38 -8.21 5.11
CA GLN A 174 25.54 -9.11 4.94
C GLN A 174 26.74 -8.36 4.36
N GLU A 175 26.54 -7.53 3.33
CA GLU A 175 27.61 -6.72 2.69
C GLU A 175 28.33 -5.84 3.72
N PHE A 176 27.60 -5.26 4.68
CA PHE A 176 28.16 -4.30 5.64
C PHE A 176 28.40 -4.89 7.03
N ASP A 177 28.31 -6.21 7.22
CA ASP A 177 28.41 -6.82 8.55
C ASP A 177 29.80 -6.68 9.18
N HIS A 178 30.85 -6.56 8.38
CA HIS A 178 32.21 -6.38 8.86
C HIS A 178 32.57 -4.93 9.26
N ILE A 179 31.68 -3.95 8.98
CA ILE A 179 31.98 -2.52 9.13
C ILE A 179 31.51 -2.03 10.48
N LEU A 180 32.46 -1.62 11.36
CA LEU A 180 32.14 -0.94 12.61
C LEU A 180 31.71 0.50 12.37
N LYS A 181 30.65 0.91 13.04
CA LYS A 181 30.19 2.30 13.13
C LYS A 181 29.86 2.67 14.56
N MET A 182 29.75 3.97 14.85
CA MET A 182 29.22 4.42 16.12
C MET A 182 27.68 4.34 16.13
N GLY A 183 27.14 3.59 17.09
CA GLY A 183 25.71 3.62 17.39
C GLY A 183 25.35 4.95 18.05
N ARG A 184 24.14 5.47 17.75
CA ARG A 184 23.66 6.74 18.31
C ARG A 184 22.27 6.58 18.90
N THR A 185 22.09 7.14 20.07
CA THR A 185 20.79 7.31 20.73
C THR A 185 20.54 8.80 20.96
N GLN A 186 19.38 9.32 20.58
CA GLN A 186 19.08 10.77 20.64
C GLN A 186 20.09 11.62 19.85
N LEU A 187 20.71 11.07 18.81
CA LEU A 187 21.79 11.59 17.99
C LEU A 187 23.15 11.77 18.72
N GLU A 188 23.26 11.39 19.98
CA GLU A 188 24.51 11.36 20.72
C GLU A 188 25.21 10.00 20.56
N ASP A 189 26.55 10.01 20.67
CA ASP A 189 27.37 8.80 20.62
C ASP A 189 26.96 7.83 21.74
N ALA A 190 26.71 6.58 21.38
CA ALA A 190 26.39 5.51 22.35
C ALA A 190 27.54 4.48 22.39
N VAL A 191 27.37 3.35 21.74
CA VAL A 191 28.37 2.27 21.71
C VAL A 191 28.62 1.83 20.26
N PRO A 192 29.79 1.22 19.96
CA PRO A 192 30.04 0.65 18.66
C PRO A 192 29.00 -0.42 18.28
N MET A 193 28.66 -0.46 16.99
CA MET A 193 27.82 -1.50 16.37
C MET A 193 28.32 -1.76 14.96
N ARG A 194 27.87 -2.83 14.33
CA ARG A 194 28.14 -3.08 12.91
C ARG A 194 27.08 -2.37 12.06
N LEU A 195 27.52 -1.83 10.90
CA LEU A 195 26.62 -1.18 9.95
C LEU A 195 25.59 -2.19 9.41
N GLY A 196 25.98 -3.45 9.19
CA GLY A 196 25.10 -4.53 8.79
C GLY A 196 23.95 -4.76 9.76
N GLN A 197 24.16 -4.59 11.07
CA GLN A 197 23.08 -4.72 12.07
C GLN A 197 21.98 -3.65 11.89
N SER A 198 22.32 -2.44 11.40
CA SER A 198 21.32 -1.42 11.09
C SER A 198 20.42 -1.84 9.94
N PHE A 199 21.00 -2.42 8.87
CA PHE A 199 20.24 -2.90 7.71
C PHE A 199 19.42 -4.13 8.06
N HIS A 200 19.93 -5.04 8.89
CA HIS A 200 19.17 -6.18 9.40
C HIS A 200 17.94 -5.74 10.22
N ALA A 201 18.10 -4.72 11.05
CA ALA A 201 16.98 -4.18 11.82
C ALA A 201 15.89 -3.58 10.91
N TYR A 202 16.28 -2.95 9.78
CA TYR A 202 15.33 -2.48 8.77
C TYR A 202 14.63 -3.66 8.07
N ALA A 203 15.36 -4.71 7.69
CA ALA A 203 14.79 -5.91 7.10
C ALA A 203 13.75 -6.56 8.01
N THR A 204 14.09 -6.79 9.28
CA THR A 204 13.17 -7.34 10.30
C THR A 204 11.92 -6.48 10.49
N MET A 205 12.04 -5.17 10.36
CA MET A 205 10.90 -4.25 10.44
C MET A 205 9.95 -4.43 9.24
N ILE A 206 10.49 -4.53 8.02
CA ILE A 206 9.70 -4.76 6.79
C ILE A 206 9.02 -6.13 6.81
N GLU A 207 9.70 -7.17 7.24
CA GLU A 207 9.11 -8.51 7.43
C GLU A 207 7.86 -8.48 8.32
N ARG A 208 7.93 -7.74 9.44
CA ARG A 208 6.75 -7.55 10.31
C ARG A 208 5.60 -6.80 9.60
N ASP A 209 5.91 -5.84 8.72
CA ASP A 209 4.90 -5.10 7.97
C ASP A 209 4.22 -5.98 6.91
N ILE A 210 4.98 -6.81 6.19
CA ILE A 210 4.44 -7.81 5.27
C ILE A 210 3.45 -8.71 6.00
N ARG A 211 3.84 -9.27 7.15
CA ARG A 211 2.99 -10.15 7.95
C ARG A 211 1.71 -9.45 8.45
N ARG A 212 1.78 -8.17 8.84
CA ARG A 212 0.60 -7.40 9.26
C ARG A 212 -0.39 -7.22 8.11
N ILE A 213 0.09 -6.86 6.93
CA ILE A 213 -0.75 -6.68 5.73
C ILE A 213 -1.39 -8.02 5.34
N GLU A 214 -0.60 -9.12 5.35
CA GLU A 214 -1.10 -10.45 5.07
C GLU A 214 -2.18 -10.92 6.06
N CYS A 215 -2.06 -10.57 7.32
CA CYS A 215 -3.09 -10.87 8.31
C CYS A 215 -4.36 -10.03 8.08
N ALA A 216 -4.21 -8.73 7.86
CA ALA A 216 -5.34 -7.82 7.70
C ALA A 216 -6.17 -8.09 6.43
N ARG A 217 -5.52 -8.47 5.32
CA ARG A 217 -6.24 -8.76 4.06
C ARG A 217 -7.26 -9.89 4.19
N LYS A 218 -7.15 -10.76 5.19
CA LYS A 218 -8.06 -11.91 5.37
C LYS A 218 -9.50 -11.47 5.67
N GLU A 219 -9.67 -10.32 6.30
CA GLU A 219 -11.00 -9.75 6.59
C GLU A 219 -11.74 -9.36 5.30
N LEU A 220 -11.01 -9.07 4.23
CA LEU A 220 -11.58 -8.64 2.96
C LEU A 220 -12.20 -9.79 2.14
N PHE A 221 -11.99 -11.05 2.52
CA PHE A 221 -12.64 -12.19 1.86
C PHE A 221 -14.10 -12.36 2.26
N THR A 222 -14.56 -11.72 3.34
CA THR A 222 -15.94 -11.76 3.78
C THR A 222 -16.74 -10.62 3.14
N LEU A 223 -17.81 -10.95 2.41
CA LEU A 223 -18.61 -10.01 1.62
C LEU A 223 -20.04 -9.93 2.14
N ASN A 224 -20.66 -8.75 2.00
CA ASN A 224 -22.09 -8.55 2.22
C ASN A 224 -22.95 -8.81 0.98
N LEU A 225 -22.35 -9.34 -0.11
CA LEU A 225 -23.02 -9.54 -1.40
C LEU A 225 -24.20 -10.54 -1.27
N GLY A 226 -25.35 -10.12 -1.77
CA GLY A 226 -26.64 -10.79 -1.57
C GLY A 226 -27.51 -10.13 -0.49
N GLY A 227 -26.93 -9.27 0.39
CA GLY A 227 -27.67 -8.53 1.40
C GLY A 227 -28.64 -7.50 0.83
N THR A 228 -28.42 -7.11 -0.43
CA THR A 228 -29.16 -6.09 -1.16
C THR A 228 -29.14 -4.72 -0.44
N ALA A 229 -30.29 -4.13 -0.13
CA ALA A 229 -30.37 -2.74 0.33
C ALA A 229 -29.74 -2.51 1.71
N ILE A 230 -30.00 -3.40 2.68
CA ILE A 230 -29.60 -3.24 4.09
C ILE A 230 -29.25 -4.58 4.78
N GLY A 231 -29.22 -5.69 4.06
CA GLY A 231 -28.99 -7.02 4.64
C GLY A 231 -30.22 -7.92 4.66
N THR A 232 -31.41 -7.42 4.31
CA THR A 232 -32.68 -8.19 4.33
C THR A 232 -32.87 -9.11 3.14
N THR A 233 -31.92 -9.14 2.19
CA THR A 233 -31.97 -9.96 0.96
C THR A 233 -33.19 -9.70 0.06
N ILE A 234 -33.85 -8.56 0.22
CA ILE A 234 -35.07 -8.21 -0.51
C ILE A 234 -34.85 -8.26 -2.02
N ASN A 235 -35.77 -8.86 -2.77
CA ASN A 235 -35.73 -9.08 -4.21
C ASN A 235 -34.66 -10.06 -4.70
N ALA A 236 -33.87 -10.68 -3.83
CA ALA A 236 -32.99 -11.80 -4.18
C ALA A 236 -33.78 -13.12 -4.07
N SER A 237 -33.57 -14.05 -5.00
CA SER A 237 -34.09 -15.41 -4.87
C SER A 237 -33.19 -16.22 -3.93
N ASP A 238 -33.75 -17.26 -3.30
CA ASP A 238 -32.97 -18.18 -2.46
C ASP A 238 -31.79 -18.78 -3.21
N TYR A 239 -31.98 -19.11 -4.48
CA TYR A 239 -30.91 -19.60 -5.32
C TYR A 239 -29.78 -18.57 -5.46
N TYR A 240 -30.12 -17.32 -5.82
CA TYR A 240 -29.15 -16.24 -5.95
C TYR A 240 -28.39 -16.02 -4.64
N LEU A 241 -29.08 -15.94 -3.53
CA LEU A 241 -28.50 -15.71 -2.20
C LEU A 241 -27.39 -16.74 -1.86
N HIS A 242 -27.64 -18.02 -2.14
CA HIS A 242 -26.71 -19.10 -1.82
C HIS A 242 -25.58 -19.27 -2.84
N HIS A 243 -25.71 -18.71 -4.05
CA HIS A 243 -24.78 -18.98 -5.14
C HIS A 243 -23.95 -17.78 -5.59
N ILE A 244 -24.38 -16.54 -5.29
CA ILE A 244 -23.67 -15.33 -5.76
C ILE A 244 -22.23 -15.25 -5.30
N VAL A 245 -21.96 -15.49 -4.00
CA VAL A 245 -20.60 -15.43 -3.46
C VAL A 245 -19.74 -16.61 -3.94
N PRO A 246 -20.20 -17.88 -3.91
CA PRO A 246 -19.50 -19.00 -4.55
C PRO A 246 -19.19 -18.77 -6.05
N THR A 247 -20.15 -18.24 -6.81
CA THR A 247 -19.94 -17.91 -8.24
C THR A 247 -18.88 -16.83 -8.40
N LEU A 248 -18.91 -15.78 -7.57
CA LEU A 248 -17.90 -14.72 -7.58
C LEU A 248 -16.52 -15.25 -7.17
N ALA A 249 -16.47 -16.16 -6.20
CA ALA A 249 -15.22 -16.84 -5.82
C ALA A 249 -14.62 -17.61 -7.00
N ALA A 250 -15.46 -18.33 -7.76
CA ALA A 250 -15.02 -19.04 -8.99
C ALA A 250 -14.54 -18.06 -10.09
N VAL A 251 -15.18 -16.90 -10.24
CA VAL A 251 -14.79 -15.86 -11.22
C VAL A 251 -13.49 -15.19 -10.87
N THR A 252 -13.23 -14.97 -9.58
CA THR A 252 -12.07 -14.20 -9.08
C THR A 252 -10.88 -15.07 -8.69
N GLY A 253 -11.11 -16.34 -8.33
CA GLY A 253 -10.11 -17.23 -7.74
C GLY A 253 -9.83 -16.99 -6.26
N TYR A 254 -10.52 -16.04 -5.61
CA TYR A 254 -10.37 -15.77 -4.18
C TYR A 254 -11.27 -16.67 -3.32
N PRO A 255 -10.86 -17.01 -2.09
CA PRO A 255 -11.65 -17.81 -1.14
C PRO A 255 -12.73 -16.93 -0.48
N LEU A 256 -13.65 -16.40 -1.28
CA LEU A 256 -14.68 -15.48 -0.79
C LEU A 256 -15.74 -16.21 0.02
N MET A 257 -16.24 -15.56 1.06
CA MET A 257 -17.30 -16.04 1.93
C MET A 257 -18.39 -14.97 2.07
N GLN A 258 -19.64 -15.39 2.20
CA GLN A 258 -20.71 -14.47 2.57
C GLN A 258 -20.64 -14.19 4.08
N ALA A 259 -20.89 -12.98 4.50
CA ALA A 259 -20.95 -12.62 5.91
C ALA A 259 -22.11 -13.35 6.62
N ASP A 260 -21.88 -13.76 7.86
CA ASP A 260 -22.90 -14.40 8.70
C ASP A 260 -24.03 -13.42 9.04
N ASP A 261 -23.68 -12.14 9.26
CA ASP A 261 -24.61 -11.04 9.45
C ASP A 261 -24.48 -10.03 8.30
N LEU A 262 -25.47 -10.04 7.41
CA LEU A 262 -25.50 -9.14 6.25
C LEU A 262 -25.85 -7.70 6.61
N PHE A 263 -26.47 -7.44 7.77
CA PHE A 263 -26.74 -6.09 8.27
C PHE A 263 -25.44 -5.46 8.74
N ASP A 264 -24.71 -6.12 9.64
CA ASP A 264 -23.40 -5.71 10.11
C ASP A 264 -22.44 -5.44 8.96
N ALA A 265 -22.33 -6.38 8.02
CA ALA A 265 -21.42 -6.28 6.88
C ALA A 265 -21.82 -5.20 5.85
N THR A 266 -23.06 -4.66 5.91
CA THR A 266 -23.52 -3.56 5.05
C THR A 266 -23.31 -2.21 5.71
N GLU A 267 -23.45 -2.09 7.04
CA GLU A 267 -23.33 -0.79 7.73
C GLU A 267 -21.91 -0.46 8.16
N ASN A 268 -21.03 -1.47 8.39
CA ASN A 268 -19.71 -1.28 8.96
C ASN A 268 -18.58 -1.38 7.92
N LEU A 269 -17.57 -0.48 8.04
CA LEU A 269 -16.42 -0.38 7.15
C LEU A 269 -15.07 -0.64 7.89
N ASP A 270 -15.11 -1.25 9.06
CA ASP A 270 -13.97 -1.50 9.94
C ASP A 270 -12.87 -2.36 9.28
N GLY A 271 -13.24 -3.32 8.41
CA GLY A 271 -12.26 -4.08 7.62
C GLY A 271 -11.39 -3.19 6.71
N PHE A 272 -11.93 -2.10 6.15
CA PHE A 272 -11.14 -1.11 5.39
C PHE A 272 -10.28 -0.25 6.32
N VAL A 273 -10.73 0.05 7.53
CA VAL A 273 -9.93 0.76 8.54
C VAL A 273 -8.77 -0.12 8.99
N THR A 274 -9.01 -1.42 9.21
CA THR A 274 -7.97 -2.39 9.60
C THR A 274 -6.85 -2.43 8.56
N ILE A 275 -7.15 -2.58 7.27
CA ILE A 275 -6.13 -2.59 6.22
C ILE A 275 -5.41 -1.25 6.12
N SER A 276 -6.14 -0.13 6.18
CA SER A 276 -5.56 1.22 6.16
C SER A 276 -4.57 1.44 7.30
N ASN A 277 -4.89 1.00 8.51
CA ASN A 277 -4.00 1.07 9.68
C ASN A 277 -2.69 0.30 9.48
N THR A 278 -2.74 -0.87 8.82
CA THR A 278 -1.50 -1.62 8.52
C THR A 278 -0.63 -0.90 7.50
N LEU A 279 -1.24 -0.30 6.47
CA LEU A 279 -0.56 0.52 5.47
C LEU A 279 0.08 1.77 6.12
N LYS A 280 -0.65 2.45 7.00
CA LYS A 280 -0.11 3.57 7.78
C LYS A 280 1.09 3.14 8.62
N THR A 281 1.02 2.01 9.32
CA THR A 281 2.13 1.50 10.12
C THR A 281 3.36 1.24 9.25
N CYS A 282 3.19 0.61 8.10
CA CYS A 282 4.27 0.40 7.13
C CYS A 282 4.84 1.75 6.63
N ALA A 283 3.99 2.72 6.30
CA ALA A 283 4.40 4.05 5.87
C ALA A 283 5.25 4.78 6.94
N VAL A 284 4.87 4.69 8.22
CA VAL A 284 5.66 5.25 9.35
C VAL A 284 7.03 4.60 9.40
N ASN A 285 7.12 3.27 9.26
CA ASN A 285 8.36 2.53 9.27
C ASN A 285 9.27 2.89 8.08
N LEU A 286 8.71 2.97 6.88
CA LEU A 286 9.43 3.40 5.66
C LEU A 286 9.98 4.83 5.81
N SER A 287 9.17 5.76 6.33
CA SER A 287 9.61 7.14 6.57
C SER A 287 10.74 7.22 7.59
N LYS A 288 10.64 6.46 8.69
CA LYS A 288 11.70 6.40 9.71
C LYS A 288 13.00 5.88 9.12
N MET A 289 12.97 4.77 8.39
CA MET A 289 14.15 4.21 7.70
C MET A 289 14.76 5.21 6.70
N CYS A 290 13.92 5.87 5.90
CA CYS A 290 14.39 6.88 4.94
C CYS A 290 15.05 8.08 5.62
N ASN A 291 14.56 8.51 6.78
CA ASN A 291 15.18 9.58 7.56
C ASN A 291 16.55 9.16 8.08
N ASP A 292 16.70 7.92 8.55
CA ASP A 292 18.01 7.38 8.96
C ASP A 292 18.99 7.34 7.79
N LEU A 293 18.58 6.83 6.63
CA LEU A 293 19.43 6.78 5.43
C LEU A 293 19.89 8.18 5.00
N ARG A 294 19.01 9.19 5.09
CA ARG A 294 19.35 10.58 4.80
C ARG A 294 20.36 11.14 5.80
N LEU A 295 20.21 10.80 7.09
CA LEU A 295 21.16 11.21 8.13
C LEU A 295 22.52 10.54 7.94
N LEU A 296 22.56 9.24 7.75
CA LEU A 296 23.81 8.48 7.54
C LEU A 296 24.57 8.94 6.31
N SER A 297 23.89 9.38 5.23
CA SER A 297 24.49 9.89 4.00
C SER A 297 24.74 11.39 4.01
N SER A 298 24.42 12.11 5.10
CA SER A 298 24.53 13.56 5.15
C SER A 298 25.96 14.07 4.96
N GLY A 299 26.09 15.18 4.31
CA GLY A 299 27.38 15.84 4.07
C GLY A 299 27.70 15.99 2.57
N PRO A 300 28.70 15.28 2.01
CA PRO A 300 29.51 14.18 2.60
C PRO A 300 30.65 14.62 3.54
N ARG A 301 31.09 15.89 3.50
CA ARG A 301 32.27 16.32 4.28
C ARG A 301 31.94 16.86 5.67
N THR A 302 30.79 17.53 5.82
CA THR A 302 30.39 18.23 7.06
C THR A 302 29.22 17.58 7.77
N GLY A 303 28.79 16.40 7.34
CA GLY A 303 27.77 15.57 7.97
C GLY A 303 28.33 14.23 8.43
N PHE A 304 27.44 13.25 8.65
CA PHE A 304 27.88 11.91 9.07
C PHE A 304 28.71 11.22 8.00
N GLY A 305 28.18 11.12 6.77
CA GLY A 305 28.91 10.58 5.64
C GLY A 305 29.32 9.12 5.81
N GLU A 306 28.55 8.33 6.59
CA GLU A 306 28.86 6.91 6.85
C GLU A 306 28.50 6.01 5.68
N ILE A 307 27.51 6.42 4.86
CA ILE A 307 27.10 5.73 3.64
C ILE A 307 26.98 6.73 2.48
N ASN A 308 27.00 6.22 1.25
CA ASN A 308 26.68 6.99 0.06
C ASN A 308 25.41 6.43 -0.58
N LEU A 309 24.50 7.32 -0.97
CA LEU A 309 23.31 6.98 -1.76
C LEU A 309 23.62 7.19 -3.25
N PRO A 310 23.01 6.41 -4.16
CA PRO A 310 23.15 6.61 -5.59
C PRO A 310 22.72 8.03 -6.02
N PRO A 311 23.50 8.69 -6.90
CA PRO A 311 23.14 10.00 -7.44
C PRO A 311 22.03 9.85 -8.49
N MET A 312 20.79 10.23 -8.17
CA MET A 312 19.64 10.01 -9.06
C MET A 312 19.23 11.23 -9.87
N GLN A 313 19.56 12.44 -9.40
CA GLN A 313 19.35 13.69 -10.15
C GLN A 313 20.23 14.82 -9.60
N ASN A 314 20.41 15.88 -10.39
CA ASN A 314 21.08 17.09 -9.93
C ASN A 314 20.30 17.71 -8.77
N GLY A 315 20.97 18.02 -7.66
CA GLY A 315 20.32 18.47 -6.43
C GLY A 315 20.11 19.97 -6.32
N SER A 316 20.68 20.77 -7.23
CA SER A 316 20.61 22.22 -7.18
C SER A 316 20.81 22.86 -8.54
N SER A 317 20.06 23.93 -8.82
CA SER A 317 20.25 24.78 -10.00
C SER A 317 21.35 25.82 -9.82
N ILE A 318 21.83 26.05 -8.59
CA ILE A 318 22.78 27.10 -8.25
C ILE A 318 24.08 26.57 -7.64
N MET A 319 24.09 25.35 -7.07
CA MET A 319 25.27 24.71 -6.44
C MET A 319 25.76 23.54 -7.30
N PRO A 320 26.82 23.74 -8.13
CA PRO A 320 27.35 22.68 -8.97
C PRO A 320 27.79 21.48 -8.11
N GLY A 321 27.46 20.27 -8.55
CA GLY A 321 27.87 19.04 -7.89
C GLY A 321 27.11 18.65 -6.61
N LYS A 322 26.10 19.46 -6.19
CA LYS A 322 25.23 19.08 -5.06
C LYS A 322 24.25 18.00 -5.51
N ILE A 323 24.23 16.88 -4.81
CA ILE A 323 23.31 15.77 -5.02
C ILE A 323 22.50 15.56 -3.75
N ASN A 324 21.17 15.55 -3.88
CA ASN A 324 20.26 15.36 -2.75
C ASN A 324 19.75 13.92 -2.68
N PRO A 325 19.36 13.44 -1.49
CA PRO A 325 18.81 12.10 -1.28
C PRO A 325 17.33 12.01 -1.70
N VAL A 326 17.02 12.30 -2.98
CA VAL A 326 15.65 12.53 -3.49
C VAL A 326 14.76 11.28 -3.43
N ILE A 327 15.34 10.08 -3.47
CA ILE A 327 14.57 8.84 -3.37
C ILE A 327 14.03 8.63 -1.94
N PRO A 328 14.83 8.67 -0.87
CA PRO A 328 14.28 8.68 0.48
C PRO A 328 13.29 9.83 0.75
N GLU A 329 13.48 10.99 0.12
CA GLU A 329 12.56 12.14 0.25
C GLU A 329 11.18 11.84 -0.33
N VAL A 330 11.11 11.28 -1.54
CA VAL A 330 9.81 10.96 -2.16
C VAL A 330 9.08 9.84 -1.41
N VAL A 331 9.81 8.85 -0.88
CA VAL A 331 9.22 7.80 -0.04
C VAL A 331 8.60 8.39 1.23
N THR A 332 9.29 9.35 1.86
CA THR A 332 8.77 10.06 3.03
C THR A 332 7.51 10.90 2.69
N GLN A 333 7.46 11.54 1.50
CA GLN A 333 6.27 12.25 1.04
C GLN A 333 5.09 11.30 0.82
N VAL A 334 5.33 10.13 0.23
CA VAL A 334 4.29 9.10 0.08
C VAL A 334 3.81 8.62 1.45
N ALA A 335 4.72 8.44 2.43
CA ALA A 335 4.32 8.08 3.79
C ALA A 335 3.39 9.14 4.42
N PHE A 336 3.68 10.42 4.26
CA PHE A 336 2.80 11.49 4.74
C PHE A 336 1.43 11.45 4.08
N HIS A 337 1.38 11.20 2.77
CA HIS A 337 0.13 11.04 2.02
C HIS A 337 -0.70 9.87 2.55
N VAL A 338 -0.09 8.71 2.77
CA VAL A 338 -0.77 7.51 3.31
C VAL A 338 -1.30 7.74 4.73
N ILE A 339 -0.51 8.40 5.59
CA ILE A 339 -0.94 8.76 6.96
C ILE A 339 -2.15 9.70 6.92
N GLY A 340 -2.16 10.70 6.02
CA GLY A 340 -3.29 11.59 5.82
C GLY A 340 -4.53 10.87 5.31
N ASN A 341 -4.37 9.96 4.35
CA ASN A 341 -5.45 9.14 3.82
C ASN A 341 -6.06 8.21 4.89
N ASP A 342 -5.24 7.63 5.78
CA ASP A 342 -5.74 6.81 6.89
C ASP A 342 -6.67 7.60 7.82
N THR A 343 -6.34 8.85 8.11
CA THR A 343 -7.22 9.74 8.88
C THR A 343 -8.54 9.98 8.15
N THR A 344 -8.50 10.22 6.83
CA THR A 344 -9.68 10.38 6.00
C THR A 344 -10.56 9.13 6.02
N ILE A 345 -9.95 7.94 5.86
CA ILE A 345 -10.65 6.65 5.90
C ILE A 345 -11.30 6.41 7.26
N THR A 346 -10.59 6.68 8.34
CA THR A 346 -11.11 6.54 9.72
C THR A 346 -12.32 7.43 9.94
N MET A 347 -12.25 8.71 9.56
CA MET A 347 -13.37 9.66 9.69
C MET A 347 -14.57 9.25 8.83
N ALA A 348 -14.32 8.78 7.61
CA ALA A 348 -15.37 8.35 6.70
C ALA A 348 -16.08 7.08 7.21
N ALA A 349 -15.33 6.15 7.79
CA ALA A 349 -15.89 4.94 8.39
C ALA A 349 -16.74 5.26 9.63
N GLU A 350 -16.26 6.15 10.50
CA GLU A 350 -17.00 6.60 11.71
C GLU A 350 -18.30 7.37 11.36
N ALA A 351 -18.32 8.07 10.23
CA ALA A 351 -19.44 8.91 9.84
C ALA A 351 -20.66 8.14 9.27
N GLY A 352 -20.60 6.80 9.20
CA GLY A 352 -21.74 5.95 8.83
C GLY A 352 -22.93 6.17 9.78
N GLN A 353 -24.15 6.06 9.23
CA GLN A 353 -25.36 6.26 10.00
C GLN A 353 -26.35 5.14 9.71
N MET A 354 -26.82 4.49 10.75
CA MET A 354 -27.78 3.39 10.66
C MET A 354 -27.29 2.28 9.72
N GLU A 355 -28.09 1.79 8.82
CA GLU A 355 -27.88 0.57 8.03
C GLU A 355 -26.99 0.77 6.80
N LEU A 356 -26.30 1.93 6.65
CA LEU A 356 -25.40 2.17 5.53
C LEU A 356 -24.36 3.25 5.84
N ASN A 357 -23.15 3.08 5.30
CA ASN A 357 -22.16 4.15 5.22
C ASN A 357 -22.15 4.80 3.81
N ALA A 358 -22.51 6.09 3.74
CA ALA A 358 -22.57 6.82 2.48
C ALA A 358 -21.21 7.32 1.95
N PHE A 359 -20.11 7.11 2.70
CA PHE A 359 -18.81 7.71 2.42
C PHE A 359 -17.79 6.72 1.82
N GLU A 360 -18.22 5.54 1.40
CA GLU A 360 -17.38 4.55 0.72
C GLU A 360 -16.56 5.11 -0.45
N PRO A 361 -17.08 6.00 -1.32
CA PRO A 361 -16.29 6.53 -2.42
C PRO A 361 -14.97 7.19 -2.00
N VAL A 362 -14.98 8.00 -0.93
CA VAL A 362 -13.74 8.64 -0.44
C VAL A 362 -12.82 7.63 0.27
N VAL A 363 -13.38 6.60 0.91
CA VAL A 363 -12.60 5.48 1.49
C VAL A 363 -11.81 4.80 0.38
N PHE A 364 -12.47 4.42 -0.72
CA PHE A 364 -11.82 3.72 -1.83
C PHE A 364 -10.83 4.61 -2.59
N TYR A 365 -11.18 5.86 -2.84
CA TYR A 365 -10.27 6.83 -3.46
C TYR A 365 -8.97 6.97 -2.67
N SER A 366 -9.06 7.10 -1.36
CA SER A 366 -7.91 7.25 -0.46
C SER A 366 -7.11 5.95 -0.32
N LEU A 367 -7.80 4.80 -0.17
CA LEU A 367 -7.16 3.51 0.07
C LEU A 367 -6.42 3.02 -1.17
N PHE A 368 -7.04 3.08 -2.36
CA PHE A 368 -6.39 2.65 -3.60
C PHE A 368 -5.21 3.56 -3.97
N SER A 369 -5.34 4.88 -3.74
CA SER A 369 -4.23 5.82 -3.89
C SER A 369 -3.07 5.48 -2.96
N SER A 370 -3.35 5.10 -1.72
CA SER A 370 -2.34 4.72 -0.73
C SER A 370 -1.58 3.47 -1.18
N ILE A 371 -2.28 2.40 -1.58
CA ILE A 371 -1.65 1.15 -2.02
C ILE A 371 -0.79 1.39 -3.27
N THR A 372 -1.35 2.07 -4.27
CA THR A 372 -0.65 2.32 -5.54
C THR A 372 0.59 3.19 -5.36
N SER A 373 0.48 4.28 -4.57
CA SER A 373 1.62 5.17 -4.32
C SER A 373 2.70 4.49 -3.47
N MET A 374 2.32 3.67 -2.48
CA MET A 374 3.29 2.89 -1.69
C MET A 374 4.04 1.88 -2.56
N THR A 375 3.33 1.16 -3.44
CA THR A 375 3.96 0.22 -4.39
C THR A 375 5.02 0.93 -5.23
N GLY A 376 4.69 2.08 -5.81
CA GLY A 376 5.63 2.90 -6.57
C GLY A 376 6.83 3.39 -5.74
N ALA A 377 6.56 3.85 -4.51
CA ALA A 377 7.59 4.34 -3.59
C ALA A 377 8.58 3.24 -3.17
N VAL A 378 8.07 2.05 -2.83
CA VAL A 378 8.91 0.91 -2.43
C VAL A 378 9.75 0.42 -3.62
N ASN A 379 9.17 0.28 -4.80
CA ASN A 379 9.90 -0.12 -6.01
C ASN A 379 11.04 0.85 -6.35
N THR A 380 10.78 2.17 -6.27
CA THR A 380 11.84 3.15 -6.53
C THR A 380 12.89 3.16 -5.41
N LEU A 381 12.49 2.91 -4.15
CA LEU A 381 13.43 2.82 -3.03
C LEU A 381 14.41 1.65 -3.22
N VAL A 382 13.92 0.48 -3.60
CA VAL A 382 14.77 -0.69 -3.89
C VAL A 382 15.73 -0.38 -5.03
N LYS A 383 15.16 -0.05 -6.19
CA LYS A 383 15.93 0.06 -7.45
C LYS A 383 16.91 1.23 -7.46
N ASN A 384 16.48 2.38 -6.97
CA ASN A 384 17.18 3.65 -7.13
C ASN A 384 17.88 4.13 -5.85
N CYS A 385 17.77 3.36 -4.75
CA CYS A 385 18.46 3.71 -3.50
C CYS A 385 19.15 2.50 -2.89
N ILE A 386 18.41 1.52 -2.32
CA ILE A 386 18.98 0.46 -1.48
C ILE A 386 20.06 -0.35 -2.20
N LEU A 387 19.77 -0.84 -3.41
CA LEU A 387 20.72 -1.68 -4.17
C LEU A 387 22.06 -0.97 -4.45
N GLY A 388 22.06 0.34 -4.59
CA GLY A 388 23.25 1.13 -4.91
C GLY A 388 23.92 1.81 -3.71
N ILE A 389 23.47 1.54 -2.47
CA ILE A 389 24.13 2.06 -1.27
C ILE A 389 25.55 1.46 -1.15
N THR A 390 26.53 2.32 -0.83
CA THR A 390 27.89 1.91 -0.47
C THR A 390 28.25 2.47 0.90
N ALA A 391 29.11 1.80 1.63
CA ALA A 391 29.62 2.27 2.92
C ALA A 391 30.91 3.08 2.76
N ASN A 392 31.09 4.08 3.62
CA ASN A 392 32.34 4.81 3.78
C ASN A 392 33.10 4.24 4.99
N GLU A 393 33.71 3.07 4.82
CA GLU A 393 34.38 2.32 5.90
C GLU A 393 35.36 3.19 6.69
N LYS A 394 36.25 3.91 5.99
CA LYS A 394 37.22 4.81 6.64
C LYS A 394 36.55 5.89 7.48
N ARG A 395 35.39 6.43 7.03
CA ARG A 395 34.64 7.41 7.79
C ARG A 395 34.02 6.80 9.05
N CYS A 396 33.48 5.59 8.94
CA CYS A 396 32.94 4.84 10.08
C CYS A 396 34.06 4.58 11.11
N GLU A 397 35.21 4.07 10.68
CA GLU A 397 36.39 3.83 11.51
C GLU A 397 36.88 5.11 12.23
N ASP A 398 37.03 6.23 11.47
CA ASP A 398 37.44 7.50 12.04
C ASP A 398 36.48 8.03 13.10
N LEU A 399 35.19 7.84 12.93
CA LEU A 399 34.16 8.25 13.90
C LEU A 399 34.21 7.39 15.17
N VAL A 400 34.34 6.07 15.02
CA VAL A 400 34.49 5.14 16.16
C VAL A 400 35.76 5.47 16.95
N SER A 401 36.90 5.65 16.26
CA SER A 401 38.18 5.92 16.93
C SER A 401 38.23 7.25 17.71
N LYS A 402 37.43 8.23 17.29
CA LYS A 402 37.32 9.56 17.95
C LYS A 402 36.29 9.57 19.08
N SER A 403 35.38 8.61 19.11
CA SER A 403 34.35 8.57 20.12
C SER A 403 34.86 8.01 21.43
N VAL A 404 34.40 8.59 22.54
CA VAL A 404 34.63 8.03 23.87
C VAL A 404 33.74 6.82 24.18
N GLY A 405 32.76 6.51 23.34
CA GLY A 405 31.84 5.39 23.50
C GLY A 405 32.53 4.03 23.58
N ILE A 406 33.73 3.88 22.97
CA ILE A 406 34.53 2.65 23.05
C ILE A 406 35.04 2.35 24.47
N THR A 407 35.09 3.34 25.37
CA THR A 407 35.48 3.10 26.78
C THR A 407 34.56 2.14 27.51
N THR A 408 33.28 2.07 27.08
CA THR A 408 32.31 1.10 27.62
C THR A 408 32.76 -0.34 27.39
N ALA A 409 33.30 -0.66 26.22
CA ALA A 409 33.84 -1.98 25.91
C ALA A 409 35.12 -2.32 26.71
N LEU A 410 35.85 -1.31 27.13
CA LEU A 410 37.08 -1.46 27.92
C LEU A 410 36.80 -1.63 29.42
N CYS A 411 35.62 -1.21 29.92
CA CYS A 411 35.27 -1.28 31.35
C CYS A 411 35.51 -2.64 32.00
N PRO A 412 35.16 -3.81 31.39
CA PRO A 412 35.41 -5.13 31.97
C PRO A 412 36.91 -5.43 32.25
N TYR A 413 37.81 -4.80 31.49
CA TYR A 413 39.24 -5.08 31.51
C TYR A 413 40.02 -4.09 32.36
N ILE A 414 39.67 -2.81 32.35
CA ILE A 414 40.39 -1.76 33.07
C ILE A 414 39.63 -1.18 34.27
N GLY A 415 38.38 -1.57 34.44
CA GLY A 415 37.48 -1.08 35.49
C GLY A 415 36.82 0.27 35.15
N TYR A 416 35.63 0.52 35.71
CA TYR A 416 34.80 1.70 35.40
C TYR A 416 35.53 3.03 35.70
N GLN A 417 36.24 3.13 36.85
CA GLN A 417 36.90 4.39 37.24
C GLN A 417 38.02 4.80 36.28
N LYS A 418 38.84 3.83 35.85
CA LYS A 418 39.90 4.07 34.85
C LYS A 418 39.30 4.41 33.48
N ALA A 419 38.28 3.67 33.04
CA ALA A 419 37.56 3.97 31.81
C ALA A 419 36.97 5.38 31.79
N ALA A 420 36.32 5.80 32.88
CA ALA A 420 35.79 7.15 33.03
C ALA A 420 36.88 8.23 33.04
N SER A 421 38.05 7.95 33.65
CA SER A 421 39.21 8.84 33.63
C SER A 421 39.78 9.02 32.22
N ILE A 422 39.94 7.92 31.48
CA ILE A 422 40.38 7.91 30.05
C ILE A 422 39.39 8.69 29.18
N ALA A 423 38.08 8.47 29.34
CA ALA A 423 37.06 9.21 28.60
C ALA A 423 37.16 10.72 28.82
N LYS A 424 37.28 11.17 30.08
CA LYS A 424 37.46 12.57 30.41
C LYS A 424 38.76 13.16 29.85
N LYS A 425 39.86 12.39 29.89
CA LYS A 425 41.15 12.79 29.33
C LYS A 425 41.05 12.94 27.83
N SER A 426 40.43 11.97 27.11
CA SER A 426 40.20 12.01 25.68
C SER A 426 39.39 13.25 25.27
N LEU A 427 38.25 13.50 25.91
CA LEU A 427 37.42 14.70 25.64
C LEU A 427 38.18 16.02 25.86
N LYS A 428 39.08 16.07 26.84
CA LYS A 428 39.86 17.28 27.15
C LYS A 428 41.04 17.51 26.21
N THR A 429 41.73 16.44 25.78
CA THR A 429 42.98 16.52 25.02
C THR A 429 42.76 16.33 23.52
N GLY A 430 41.66 15.71 23.10
CA GLY A 430 41.45 15.27 21.72
C GLY A 430 42.23 14.00 21.34
N GLU A 431 43.03 13.42 22.26
CA GLU A 431 43.72 12.16 22.02
C GLU A 431 42.69 11.01 22.01
N SER A 432 42.89 10.01 21.11
CA SER A 432 41.99 8.85 21.07
C SER A 432 42.08 8.01 22.33
N VAL A 433 40.97 7.36 22.68
CA VAL A 433 40.88 6.45 23.83
C VAL A 433 41.92 5.34 23.74
N THR A 434 42.12 4.74 22.55
CA THR A 434 43.11 3.69 22.32
C THR A 434 44.54 4.17 22.57
N SER A 435 44.87 5.37 22.08
CA SER A 435 46.18 6.00 22.32
C SER A 435 46.45 6.23 23.82
N LEU A 436 45.46 6.73 24.54
CA LEU A 436 45.55 6.97 25.98
C LEU A 436 45.69 5.69 26.79
N VAL A 437 44.98 4.62 26.41
CA VAL A 437 45.03 3.31 27.08
C VAL A 437 46.41 2.68 26.91
N LEU A 438 47.03 2.79 25.71
CA LEU A 438 48.39 2.33 25.46
C LEU A 438 49.45 3.17 26.20
N LYS A 439 49.29 4.50 26.18
CA LYS A 439 50.22 5.44 26.83
C LYS A 439 50.24 5.29 28.36
N ASP A 440 49.05 5.00 28.92
CA ASP A 440 48.91 4.78 30.39
C ASP A 440 49.15 3.29 30.73
N GLU A 441 49.64 2.47 29.81
CA GLU A 441 50.02 1.04 29.93
C GLU A 441 48.88 0.18 30.56
N LEU A 442 47.61 0.52 30.28
CA LEU A 442 46.47 -0.18 30.84
C LEU A 442 46.17 -1.49 30.09
N LEU A 443 46.41 -1.55 28.79
CA LEU A 443 46.27 -2.73 27.91
C LEU A 443 47.40 -2.72 26.86
N THR A 444 47.74 -3.90 26.36
CA THR A 444 48.63 -4.06 25.21
C THR A 444 47.90 -3.85 23.88
N GLN A 445 48.62 -3.56 22.79
CA GLN A 445 48.01 -3.43 21.46
C GLN A 445 47.20 -4.68 21.09
N LYS A 446 47.74 -5.88 21.30
CA LYS A 446 47.07 -7.14 21.03
C LYS A 446 45.72 -7.27 21.80
N GLN A 447 45.73 -6.91 23.08
CA GLN A 447 44.48 -6.93 23.87
C GLN A 447 43.45 -5.94 23.35
N LEU A 448 43.88 -4.75 22.91
CA LEU A 448 43.00 -3.78 22.26
C LEU A 448 42.44 -4.28 20.96
N ASP A 449 43.26 -4.91 20.10
CA ASP A 449 42.81 -5.48 18.82
C ASP A 449 41.79 -6.60 19.03
N ASP A 450 42.00 -7.47 20.05
CA ASP A 450 41.07 -8.53 20.40
C ASP A 450 39.75 -7.97 20.94
N ILE A 451 39.79 -6.96 21.82
CA ILE A 451 38.61 -6.35 22.42
C ILE A 451 37.81 -5.52 21.39
N LEU A 452 38.51 -4.80 20.51
CA LEU A 452 37.91 -3.93 19.51
C LEU A 452 37.59 -4.65 18.19
N ASN A 453 37.75 -5.98 18.17
CA ASN A 453 37.27 -6.77 17.03
C ASN A 453 35.76 -6.58 16.85
N PRO A 454 35.25 -6.35 15.64
CA PRO A 454 33.84 -6.05 15.37
C PRO A 454 32.89 -7.03 16.03
N TYR A 455 33.13 -8.33 15.89
CA TYR A 455 32.24 -9.36 16.41
C TYR A 455 32.36 -9.53 17.94
N ALA A 456 33.55 -9.31 18.51
CA ALA A 456 33.72 -9.30 19.97
C ALA A 456 32.96 -8.15 20.65
N LEU A 457 32.93 -6.95 19.97
CA LEU A 457 32.27 -5.76 20.48
C LEU A 457 30.75 -5.79 20.37
N THR A 458 30.22 -6.43 19.35
CA THR A 458 28.84 -6.17 18.89
C THR A 458 27.97 -7.42 18.85
N GLY A 459 28.48 -8.54 19.40
CA GLY A 459 27.77 -9.82 19.43
C GLY A 459 28.05 -10.70 18.20
N PRO A 460 27.43 -11.87 18.12
CA PRO A 460 27.69 -12.86 17.07
C PRO A 460 27.36 -12.35 15.67
N GLU A 461 27.84 -13.06 14.67
CA GLU A 461 27.45 -12.84 13.27
C GLU A 461 25.93 -12.86 13.13
N LEU A 462 25.43 -12.07 12.18
CA LEU A 462 24.01 -12.11 11.83
C LEU A 462 23.65 -13.46 11.24
N PRO A 463 22.49 -14.05 11.57
CA PRO A 463 22.09 -15.33 11.00
C PRO A 463 22.04 -15.23 9.48
N ALA A 464 22.50 -16.28 8.79
CA ALA A 464 22.30 -16.40 7.35
C ALA A 464 20.81 -16.59 7.02
N GLU A 465 20.43 -16.28 5.77
CA GLU A 465 19.03 -16.37 5.32
C GLU A 465 18.40 -17.75 5.55
N ASP A 466 19.20 -18.84 5.46
CA ASP A 466 18.75 -20.22 5.69
C ASP A 466 18.39 -20.52 7.16
N ASP A 467 18.85 -19.71 8.11
CA ASP A 467 18.58 -19.88 9.55
C ASP A 467 17.28 -19.17 9.99
N LEU A 468 16.68 -18.35 9.13
CA LEU A 468 15.47 -17.58 9.43
C LEU A 468 14.18 -18.27 8.98
N ALA A 469 14.28 -19.42 8.31
CA ALA A 469 13.13 -20.17 7.74
C ALA A 469 12.55 -21.24 8.71
N GLY A 470 12.73 -21.08 10.02
CA GLY A 470 12.23 -21.99 11.06
C GLY A 470 10.95 -21.52 11.76
#